data_d1a29344ec18d245e166607052578198
#
_entry.id   d1a29344ec18d245e166607052578198
#
_cell.length_a   1.000
_cell.length_b   1.000
_cell.length_c   1.000
_cell.angle_alpha   90.00
_cell.angle_beta   90.00
_cell.angle_gamma   90.00
#
_symmetry.space_group_name_H-M   'P 1'
#
loop_
_entity.id
_entity.type
_entity.pdbx_description
1 polymer ?
#
loop_
_entity_poly.entity_id
_entity_poly.type
_entity_poly.pdbx_seq_one_letter_code
_entity_poly.pdbx_strand_id
1 'polypeptide(L)' 'MSDEALKKSTPSSVRMKVSEKGAVSVYGMGRFPVTLYKEQWLKLLDMADEIRTFIGANETQLKTKE' A
#
# COMPACT_ATOMS: atom_id res chain seq x y z
N MET A 1 16.09 11.63 -8.28
CA MET A 1 16.04 11.52 -7.74
C MET A 1 15.67 11.43 -7.32
N SER A 2 15.49 11.41 -7.16
CA SER A 2 15.23 11.44 -6.48
C SER A 2 15.01 10.98 -5.95
N ASP A 3 15.01 10.61 -5.64
CA ASP A 3 14.75 10.19 -4.91
C ASP A 3 14.74 10.25 -4.17
N GLU A 4 14.91 10.49 -3.96
CA GLU A 4 14.89 10.65 -3.05
C GLU A 4 14.19 10.88 -2.45
N ALA A 5 13.94 11.32 -2.83
CA ALA A 5 13.14 11.56 -2.05
C ALA A 5 12.33 10.71 -1.65
N LEU A 6 12.13 10.23 -2.02
CA LEU A 6 11.48 9.45 -1.62
C LEU A 6 11.81 8.77 -0.71
N LYS A 7 12.41 8.64 -0.49
CA LYS A 7 12.67 7.97 0.33
C LYS A 7 12.72 8.34 1.50
N LYS A 8 12.69 9.06 1.75
CA LYS A 8 12.83 9.46 2.87
C LYS A 8 11.94 9.07 3.85
N SER A 9 10.94 9.27 3.79
CA SER A 9 10.02 9.05 4.85
C SER A 9 9.59 7.63 4.95
N THR A 10 9.71 6.87 3.90
CA THR A 10 9.21 5.55 3.97
C THR A 10 10.23 4.59 4.45
N PRO A 11 9.85 3.63 5.24
CA PRO A 11 10.77 2.59 5.62
C PRO A 11 11.23 1.88 4.39
N SER A 12 12.46 1.59 4.34
CA SER A 12 13.01 0.95 3.18
C SER A 12 12.55 -0.47 3.02
N SER A 13 11.78 -0.96 3.95
CA SER A 13 11.31 -2.33 3.86
C SER A 13 10.19 -2.52 2.86
N VAL A 14 9.56 -1.44 2.42
CA VAL A 14 8.47 -1.57 1.47
C VAL A 14 9.04 -1.64 0.06
N ARG A 15 8.66 -2.66 -0.68
CA ARG A 15 9.14 -2.85 -2.05
C ARG A 15 8.01 -3.29 -2.95
N MET A 16 8.21 -3.13 -4.24
CA MET A 16 7.19 -3.49 -5.22
C MET A 16 7.81 -4.31 -6.33
N LYS A 17 7.01 -5.18 -6.89
CA LYS A 17 7.46 -6.07 -7.94
C LYS A 17 6.31 -6.41 -8.86
N VAL A 18 6.62 -6.70 -10.12
CA VAL A 18 5.61 -7.19 -11.04
C VAL A 18 5.56 -8.70 -10.92
N SER A 19 4.37 -9.23 -10.69
CA SER A 19 4.23 -10.67 -10.55
C SER A 19 4.23 -11.35 -11.90
N GLU A 20 4.28 -12.66 -11.88
CA GLU A 20 4.26 -13.43 -13.12
C GLU A 20 3.02 -13.19 -13.93
N LYS A 21 1.94 -12.88 -13.28
CA LYS A 21 0.67 -12.68 -13.97
C LYS A 21 0.44 -11.24 -14.38
N GLY A 22 1.43 -10.39 -14.20
CA GLY A 22 1.29 -9.01 -14.59
C GLY A 22 0.59 -8.14 -13.57
N ALA A 23 0.60 -8.56 -12.33
CA ALA A 23 0.04 -7.76 -11.26
C ALA A 23 1.16 -7.09 -10.49
N VAL A 24 0.79 -6.14 -9.65
CA VAL A 24 1.77 -5.44 -8.82
C VAL A 24 1.70 -5.98 -7.41
N SER A 25 2.84 -6.40 -6.89
CA SER A 25 2.93 -6.90 -5.55
C SER A 25 3.67 -5.91 -4.68
N VAL A 26 3.13 -5.66 -3.50
CA VAL A 26 3.75 -4.76 -2.54
C VAL A 26 4.19 -5.58 -1.35
N TYR A 27 5.48 -5.52 -1.06
CA TYR A 27 6.06 -6.27 0.04
C TYR A 27 6.42 -5.34 1.18
N GLY A 28 6.47 -5.90 2.37
CA GLY A 28 6.91 -5.14 3.52
C GLY A 28 5.80 -4.57 4.36
N MET A 29 4.55 -4.76 3.96
CA MET A 29 3.44 -4.25 4.74
C MET A 29 2.96 -5.26 5.75
N GLY A 30 3.30 -6.51 5.55
CA GLY A 30 2.87 -7.55 6.45
C GLY A 30 3.62 -8.82 6.12
N ARG A 31 3.12 -9.91 6.63
CA ARG A 31 3.78 -11.18 6.42
C ARG A 31 3.73 -11.60 4.96
N PHE A 32 2.64 -11.33 4.30
CA PHE A 32 2.46 -11.70 2.91
C PHE A 32 2.35 -10.47 2.04
N PRO A 33 2.77 -10.55 0.80
CA PRO A 33 2.66 -9.41 -0.09
C PRO A 33 1.21 -9.17 -0.48
N VAL A 34 0.92 -7.93 -0.82
CA VAL A 34 -0.39 -7.57 -1.33
C VAL A 34 -0.26 -7.48 -2.84
N THR A 35 -1.02 -8.30 -3.55
CA THR A 35 -0.93 -8.37 -4.99
C THR A 35 -2.26 -8.01 -5.62
N LEU A 36 -2.27 -6.97 -6.43
CA LEU A 36 -3.45 -6.51 -7.12
C LEU A 36 -3.06 -6.13 -8.53
N TYR A 37 -4.03 -6.19 -9.43
CA TYR A 37 -3.78 -5.76 -10.79
C TYR A 37 -3.73 -4.24 -10.87
N LYS A 38 -3.18 -3.75 -11.94
CA LYS A 38 -2.98 -2.32 -12.11
C LYS A 38 -4.25 -1.52 -11.87
N GLU A 39 -5.33 -1.95 -12.45
CA GLU A 39 -6.58 -1.20 -12.31
C GLU A 39 -7.05 -1.13 -10.89
N GLN A 40 -6.84 -2.19 -10.16
CA GLN A 40 -7.25 -2.22 -8.77
C GLN A 40 -6.42 -1.27 -7.94
N TRP A 41 -5.12 -1.23 -8.19
CA TRP A 41 -4.26 -0.30 -7.48
C TRP A 41 -4.63 1.14 -7.78
N LEU A 42 -4.88 1.43 -9.05
CA LEU A 42 -5.23 2.79 -9.42
C LEU A 42 -6.54 3.22 -8.79
N LYS A 43 -7.48 2.30 -8.71
CA LYS A 43 -8.73 2.60 -8.07
C LYS A 43 -8.55 2.90 -6.59
N LEU A 44 -7.71 2.13 -5.93
CA LEU A 44 -7.44 2.39 -4.53
C LEU A 44 -6.80 3.74 -4.33
N LEU A 45 -5.90 4.11 -5.22
CA LEU A 45 -5.25 5.41 -5.10
C LEU A 45 -6.24 6.55 -5.30
N ASP A 46 -7.20 6.35 -6.19
CA ASP A 46 -8.23 7.35 -6.39
C ASP A 46 -9.12 7.50 -5.17
N MET A 47 -9.23 6.45 -4.39
CA MET A 47 -10.06 6.44 -3.20
C MET A 47 -9.26 6.70 -1.93
N ALA A 48 -8.02 7.14 -2.07
CA ALA A 48 -7.15 7.23 -0.91
C ALA A 48 -7.78 8.04 0.22
N ASP A 49 -8.35 9.19 -0.11
CA ASP A 49 -8.94 10.03 0.93
C ASP A 49 -10.14 9.37 1.57
N GLU A 50 -10.93 8.69 0.76
CA GLU A 50 -12.09 8.00 1.31
C GLU A 50 -11.67 6.87 2.23
N ILE A 51 -10.61 6.17 1.86
CA ILE A 51 -10.14 5.09 2.68
C ILE A 51 -9.61 5.64 4.00
N ARG A 52 -8.88 6.74 3.96
CA ARG A 52 -8.39 7.34 5.18
C ARG A 52 -9.53 7.78 6.09
N THR A 53 -10.56 8.36 5.49
CA THR A 53 -11.71 8.81 6.27
C THR A 53 -12.42 7.62 6.90
N PHE A 54 -12.58 6.55 6.15
CA PHE A 54 -13.24 5.38 6.68
C PHE A 54 -12.44 4.77 7.82
N ILE A 55 -11.13 4.70 7.67
CA ILE A 55 -10.28 4.16 8.72
C ILE A 55 -10.41 4.99 9.98
N GLY A 56 -10.39 6.32 9.82
CA GLY A 56 -10.52 7.18 10.98
C GLY A 56 -11.85 7.04 11.67
N ALA A 57 -12.91 6.88 10.89
CA ALA A 57 -14.24 6.76 11.46
C ALA A 57 -14.44 5.45 12.19
N ASN A 58 -13.68 4.44 11.85
CA ASN A 58 -13.84 3.13 12.44
C ASN A 58 -12.63 2.66 13.23
N GLU A 59 -11.80 3.60 13.61
CA GLU A 59 -10.54 3.26 14.22
C GLU A 59 -10.69 2.42 15.49
N THR A 60 -11.72 2.68 16.25
CA THR A 60 -11.90 1.93 17.48
C THR A 60 -12.25 0.49 17.22
N GLN A 61 -12.76 0.19 16.05
CA GLN A 61 -13.09 -1.18 15.70
C GLN A 61 -11.98 -1.88 14.96
N LEU A 62 -11.02 -1.13 14.47
CA LEU A 62 -9.93 -1.71 13.69
C LEU A 62 -8.78 -2.06 14.61
N LYS A 63 -8.04 -3.08 14.23
CA LYS A 63 -6.88 -3.51 15.00
C LYS A 63 -5.65 -3.36 14.21
N THR A 64 -4.57 -3.06 14.88
CA THR A 64 -3.30 -2.99 14.21
C THR A 64 -2.67 -4.35 14.20
N LYS A 65 -1.98 -4.60 13.11
CA LYS A 65 -1.30 -5.84 12.98
C LYS A 65 0.09 -5.70 13.55
N GLU A 66 0.42 -6.61 14.36
CA GLU A 66 1.72 -6.53 14.94
C GLU A 66 2.71 -7.35 14.22
#